data_6e8257161d7714580daae3b5db70a590
#
_entry.id   6e8257161d7714580daae3b5db70a590
#
_cell.length_a   1.000
_cell.length_b   1.000
_cell.length_c   1.000
_cell.angle_alpha   90.00
_cell.angle_beta   90.00
_cell.angle_gamma   90.00
#
_symmetry.space_group_name_H-M   'P 1'
#
loop_
_entity.id
_entity.type
_entity.pdbx_description
1 polymer ?
#
loop_
_entity_poly.entity_id
_entity_poly.type
_entity_poly.pdbx_seq_one_letter_code
_entity_poly.pdbx_strand_id
1 'polypeptide(L)'
;VNLSRRHILVLLPTAAIAWKFVEAGTPETAPNYNMSSHWWGMLIDIPKCIGCGNCVRACQAENDVPDGFFRTWVERYHVTDTDMTNPEVISPDGGKEGFPAAAEDAGKYFFVPKLCNQCADSPCTQVCPVGATFVSPDGVVLVDQKYCLGCAYCVQACPYGCRYIHPEKKVADKCTLCYHRITKGLTTACCESCPTGARQLVDLKNPSDPIHAFLKTHSVHVLKPQMATGAKVYYNELDGSVR
;
A
#
# COMPACT_ATOMS: atom_id res chain seq x y z
N VAL A 1 65.54 27.40 18.43
CA VAL A 1 64.56 27.09 19.47
C VAL A 1 63.67 25.96 18.93
N ASN A 2 63.95 24.74 19.41
CA ASN A 2 63.21 23.53 19.04
C ASN A 2 61.85 23.49 19.74
N LEU A 3 60.76 23.71 19.02
CA LEU A 3 59.39 23.52 19.52
C LEU A 3 58.97 22.07 19.32
N SER A 4 58.93 21.33 20.40
CA SER A 4 58.48 19.95 20.47
C SER A 4 56.99 19.82 20.10
N ARG A 5 56.66 18.82 19.28
CA ARG A 5 55.30 18.47 18.79
C ARG A 5 54.25 18.14 19.89
N ARG A 6 54.56 18.33 21.15
CA ARG A 6 53.71 17.96 22.31
C ARG A 6 52.86 19.10 22.88
N HIS A 7 52.91 20.32 22.38
CA HIS A 7 52.22 21.48 22.95
C HIS A 7 51.09 22.05 22.07
N ILE A 8 50.65 21.37 21.03
CA ILE A 8 49.54 21.87 20.17
C ILE A 8 48.19 21.21 20.50
N LEU A 9 48.11 20.40 21.58
CA LEU A 9 46.87 19.66 21.92
C LEU A 9 46.07 20.25 23.08
N VAL A 10 46.29 21.47 23.50
CA VAL A 10 45.50 22.10 24.58
C VAL A 10 45.13 23.48 24.13
N LEU A 11 44.03 23.67 23.43
CA LEU A 11 43.14 24.81 23.34
C LEU A 11 42.22 24.71 22.11
N LEU A 12 41.44 23.62 22.03
CA LEU A 12 40.19 23.70 21.29
C LEU A 12 39.06 23.73 22.31
N PRO A 13 38.24 24.81 22.34
CA PRO A 13 37.04 24.77 23.16
C PRO A 13 36.20 23.60 22.69
N THR A 14 35.76 22.76 23.62
CA THR A 14 34.74 21.71 23.38
C THR A 14 33.44 22.39 22.97
N ALA A 15 33.36 22.81 21.72
CA ALA A 15 32.08 23.05 21.09
C ALA A 15 31.38 21.69 21.09
N ALA A 16 30.48 21.50 22.01
CA ALA A 16 29.52 20.41 21.96
C ALA A 16 28.78 20.57 20.63
N ILE A 17 29.20 19.80 19.62
CA ILE A 17 28.46 19.62 18.40
C ILE A 17 27.23 18.81 18.84
N ALA A 18 26.18 19.51 19.24
CA ALA A 18 24.86 18.95 19.33
C ALA A 18 24.50 18.52 17.92
N TRP A 19 24.72 17.26 17.60
CA TRP A 19 24.10 16.63 16.47
C TRP A 19 22.59 16.73 16.71
N LYS A 20 21.96 17.76 16.18
CA LYS A 20 20.55 17.72 15.91
C LYS A 20 20.36 16.59 14.93
N PHE A 21 19.93 15.43 15.43
CA PHE A 21 19.26 14.46 14.61
C PHE A 21 18.12 15.23 13.94
N VAL A 22 18.28 15.53 12.66
CA VAL A 22 17.16 15.98 11.84
C VAL A 22 16.25 14.77 11.82
N GLU A 23 15.22 14.82 12.64
CA GLU A 23 14.14 13.82 12.58
C GLU A 23 13.70 13.78 11.13
N ALA A 24 13.92 12.63 10.51
CA ALA A 24 13.39 12.33 9.19
C ALA A 24 11.89 12.60 9.29
N GLY A 25 11.38 13.52 8.46
CA GLY A 25 10.02 14.02 8.55
C GLY A 25 9.00 12.89 8.53
N THR A 26 8.66 12.38 9.71
CA THR A 26 7.45 11.61 9.91
C THR A 26 6.29 12.50 9.48
N PRO A 27 5.36 12.01 8.65
CA PRO A 27 4.19 12.80 8.33
C PRO A 27 3.55 13.24 9.64
N GLU A 28 3.22 14.53 9.73
CA GLU A 28 2.67 15.15 10.94
C GLU A 28 1.41 14.37 11.36
N THR A 29 1.55 13.61 12.44
CA THR A 29 0.45 12.81 12.99
C THR A 29 -0.43 13.71 13.87
N ALA A 30 -1.70 13.32 14.03
CA ALA A 30 -2.54 14.01 15.01
C ALA A 30 -1.90 13.92 16.42
N PRO A 31 -2.03 14.95 17.25
CA PRO A 31 -1.37 15.00 18.57
C PRO A 31 -1.66 13.80 19.48
N ASN A 32 -2.78 13.11 19.26
CA ASN A 32 -3.24 11.96 20.05
C ASN A 32 -3.20 10.63 19.29
N TYR A 33 -2.56 10.57 18.09
CA TYR A 33 -2.49 9.32 17.34
C TYR A 33 -1.48 8.36 17.97
N ASN A 34 -1.97 7.25 18.49
CA ASN A 34 -1.14 6.19 19.08
C ASN A 34 -0.99 5.03 18.09
N MET A 35 0.14 4.95 17.40
CA MET A 35 0.43 3.89 16.43
C MET A 35 0.26 2.49 17.03
N SER A 36 0.65 2.29 18.29
CA SER A 36 0.61 0.95 18.92
C SER A 36 -0.81 0.42 19.18
N SER A 37 -1.84 1.28 19.11
CA SER A 37 -3.23 0.91 19.30
C SER A 37 -3.94 0.46 18.02
N HIS A 38 -3.29 0.54 16.87
CA HIS A 38 -3.86 0.21 15.57
C HIS A 38 -3.12 -0.94 14.88
N TRP A 39 -3.82 -1.62 13.96
CA TRP A 39 -3.25 -2.58 13.02
C TRP A 39 -4.03 -2.53 11.71
N TRP A 40 -3.60 -1.65 10.83
CA TRP A 40 -4.36 -1.27 9.65
C TRP A 40 -4.39 -2.34 8.57
N GLY A 41 -5.56 -2.53 7.97
CA GLY A 41 -5.84 -3.37 6.83
C GLY A 41 -6.89 -2.76 5.93
N MET A 42 -7.35 -3.51 4.95
CA MET A 42 -8.42 -3.10 4.04
C MET A 42 -9.35 -4.26 3.74
N LEU A 43 -10.65 -4.00 3.71
CA LEU A 43 -11.67 -4.88 3.16
C LEU A 43 -12.06 -4.42 1.76
N ILE A 44 -12.11 -5.36 0.83
CA ILE A 44 -12.63 -5.21 -0.53
C ILE A 44 -13.86 -6.09 -0.67
N ASP A 45 -15.00 -5.49 -0.87
CA ASP A 45 -16.27 -6.15 -1.11
C ASP A 45 -16.51 -6.21 -2.63
N ILE A 46 -16.11 -7.34 -3.25
CA ILE A 46 -16.13 -7.52 -4.71
C ILE A 46 -17.54 -7.32 -5.29
N PRO A 47 -18.61 -7.90 -4.74
CA PRO A 47 -19.98 -7.70 -5.23
C PRO A 47 -20.41 -6.24 -5.31
N LYS A 48 -19.86 -5.38 -4.46
CA LYS A 48 -20.17 -3.95 -4.48
C LYS A 48 -19.36 -3.14 -5.49
N CYS A 49 -18.29 -3.71 -6.06
CA CYS A 49 -17.46 -2.98 -6.98
C CYS A 49 -18.11 -2.88 -8.36
N ILE A 50 -18.33 -1.67 -8.82
CA ILE A 50 -18.94 -1.37 -10.13
C ILE A 50 -17.90 -0.99 -11.20
N GLY A 51 -16.62 -1.05 -10.91
CA GLY A 51 -15.55 -0.74 -11.88
C GLY A 51 -15.46 0.73 -12.29
N CYS A 52 -15.98 1.68 -11.51
CA CYS A 52 -16.10 3.08 -11.92
C CYS A 52 -14.78 3.89 -11.96
N GLY A 53 -13.67 3.35 -11.49
CA GLY A 53 -12.35 4.01 -11.51
C GLY A 53 -12.15 5.13 -10.49
N ASN A 54 -13.17 5.56 -9.72
CA ASN A 54 -13.04 6.67 -8.76
C ASN A 54 -11.90 6.50 -7.78
N CYS A 55 -11.68 5.28 -7.26
CA CYS A 55 -10.61 4.96 -6.33
C CYS A 55 -9.21 5.14 -6.94
N VAL A 56 -9.06 4.91 -8.25
CA VAL A 56 -7.79 5.11 -8.97
C VAL A 56 -7.52 6.59 -9.13
N ARG A 57 -8.49 7.36 -9.64
CA ARG A 57 -8.40 8.82 -9.78
C ARG A 57 -8.13 9.52 -8.45
N ALA A 58 -8.88 9.16 -7.41
CA ALA A 58 -8.69 9.73 -6.08
C ALA A 58 -7.31 9.42 -5.49
N CYS A 59 -6.78 8.21 -5.73
CA CYS A 59 -5.44 7.84 -5.29
C CYS A 59 -4.37 8.64 -6.04
N GLN A 60 -4.53 8.83 -7.35
CA GLN A 60 -3.60 9.64 -8.16
C GLN A 60 -3.57 11.08 -7.68
N ALA A 61 -4.73 11.70 -7.51
CA ALA A 61 -4.84 13.09 -7.05
C ALA A 61 -4.32 13.30 -5.61
N GLU A 62 -4.66 12.39 -4.69
CA GLU A 62 -4.27 12.51 -3.27
C GLU A 62 -2.78 12.27 -3.03
N ASN A 63 -2.16 11.39 -3.82
CA ASN A 63 -0.80 10.92 -3.57
C ASN A 63 0.21 11.35 -4.64
N ASP A 64 -0.18 12.24 -5.53
CA ASP A 64 0.67 12.73 -6.62
C ASP A 64 1.32 11.56 -7.41
N VAL A 65 0.48 10.59 -7.82
CA VAL A 65 0.96 9.42 -8.55
C VAL A 65 1.14 9.78 -10.02
N PRO A 66 2.32 9.58 -10.61
CA PRO A 66 2.59 9.93 -11.99
C PRO A 66 1.68 9.20 -12.98
N ASP A 67 1.40 9.83 -14.12
CA ASP A 67 0.64 9.21 -15.20
C ASP A 67 1.30 7.91 -15.67
N GLY A 68 0.48 6.91 -15.96
CA GLY A 68 0.92 5.56 -16.33
C GLY A 68 1.39 4.69 -15.16
N PHE A 69 1.36 5.22 -13.93
CA PHE A 69 1.67 4.46 -12.70
C PHE A 69 0.47 4.42 -11.76
N PHE A 70 0.38 3.34 -10.96
CA PHE A 70 -0.77 3.10 -10.11
C PHE A 70 -0.35 2.58 -8.73
N ARG A 71 -0.83 3.22 -7.66
CA ARG A 71 -0.77 2.67 -6.30
C ARG A 71 -1.95 1.76 -5.99
N THR A 72 -3.03 1.93 -6.74
CA THR A 72 -4.20 1.05 -6.77
C THR A 72 -4.78 1.06 -8.17
N TRP A 73 -5.34 -0.06 -8.59
CA TRP A 73 -5.98 -0.24 -9.90
C TRP A 73 -7.18 -1.16 -9.76
N VAL A 74 -7.99 -1.24 -10.80
CA VAL A 74 -9.13 -2.15 -10.88
C VAL A 74 -8.94 -3.06 -12.09
N GLU A 75 -9.15 -4.34 -11.92
CA GLU A 75 -9.19 -5.31 -12.99
C GLU A 75 -10.63 -5.78 -13.21
N ARG A 76 -11.06 -5.89 -14.47
CA ARG A 76 -12.28 -6.60 -14.84
C ARG A 76 -11.92 -8.01 -15.25
N TYR A 77 -12.56 -8.96 -14.62
CA TYR A 77 -12.50 -10.38 -14.94
C TYR A 77 -13.74 -10.76 -15.74
N HIS A 78 -13.53 -11.55 -16.78
CA HIS A 78 -14.58 -12.22 -17.54
C HIS A 78 -14.33 -13.72 -17.49
N VAL A 79 -15.24 -14.46 -16.88
CA VAL A 79 -15.20 -15.90 -16.75
C VAL A 79 -16.31 -16.47 -17.62
N THR A 80 -15.94 -17.27 -18.63
CA THR A 80 -16.89 -17.96 -19.50
C THR A 80 -17.12 -19.38 -19.01
N ASP A 81 -18.27 -19.98 -19.33
CA ASP A 81 -18.59 -21.36 -18.99
C ASP A 81 -17.64 -22.37 -19.65
N THR A 82 -16.95 -21.94 -20.72
CA THR A 82 -16.04 -22.78 -21.49
C THR A 82 -14.60 -22.76 -20.93
N ASP A 83 -14.21 -21.72 -20.21
CA ASP A 83 -12.88 -21.60 -19.58
C ASP A 83 -12.93 -20.90 -18.23
N MET A 84 -13.34 -21.64 -17.21
CA MET A 84 -13.36 -21.14 -15.81
C MET A 84 -11.95 -21.04 -15.21
N THR A 85 -10.93 -21.62 -15.85
CA THR A 85 -9.57 -21.68 -15.29
C THR A 85 -8.68 -20.56 -15.76
N ASN A 86 -9.02 -19.89 -16.86
CA ASN A 86 -8.22 -18.85 -17.48
C ASN A 86 -9.09 -17.65 -17.91
N PRO A 87 -9.57 -16.84 -16.96
CA PRO A 87 -10.43 -15.69 -17.25
C PRO A 87 -9.72 -14.68 -18.13
N GLU A 88 -10.46 -14.01 -18.99
CA GLU A 88 -9.98 -12.78 -19.62
C GLU A 88 -9.88 -11.67 -18.55
N VAL A 89 -8.74 -11.01 -18.48
CA VAL A 89 -8.50 -9.93 -17.51
C VAL A 89 -8.08 -8.68 -18.24
N ILE A 90 -8.81 -7.59 -18.04
CA ILE A 90 -8.45 -6.28 -18.58
C ILE A 90 -8.38 -5.22 -17.47
N SER A 91 -7.46 -4.28 -17.63
CA SER A 91 -7.31 -3.12 -16.74
C SER A 91 -6.79 -1.92 -17.55
N PRO A 92 -7.62 -1.38 -18.46
CA PRO A 92 -7.20 -0.27 -19.29
C PRO A 92 -6.88 0.94 -18.42
N ASP A 93 -5.68 1.49 -18.56
CA ASP A 93 -5.16 2.59 -17.74
C ASP A 93 -5.45 2.42 -16.21
N GLY A 94 -5.21 1.20 -15.70
CA GLY A 94 -5.51 0.85 -14.31
C GLY A 94 -7.00 0.86 -13.94
N GLY A 95 -7.90 0.90 -14.91
CA GLY A 95 -9.33 1.06 -14.73
C GLY A 95 -9.74 2.48 -14.32
N LYS A 96 -8.89 3.47 -14.54
CA LYS A 96 -9.09 4.87 -14.14
C LYS A 96 -10.33 5.49 -14.77
N GLU A 97 -10.57 5.25 -16.06
CA GLU A 97 -11.73 5.76 -16.79
C GLU A 97 -12.92 4.80 -16.79
N GLY A 98 -12.90 3.77 -15.92
CA GLY A 98 -13.87 2.69 -15.95
C GLY A 98 -13.55 1.65 -17.04
N PHE A 99 -14.56 0.93 -17.48
CA PHE A 99 -14.40 -0.18 -18.42
C PHE A 99 -15.37 -0.04 -19.60
N PRO A 100 -14.99 -0.52 -20.79
CA PRO A 100 -15.92 -0.61 -21.90
C PRO A 100 -17.12 -1.49 -21.55
N ALA A 101 -18.23 -1.33 -22.24
CA ALA A 101 -19.38 -2.21 -22.07
C ALA A 101 -18.94 -3.67 -22.18
N ALA A 102 -19.53 -4.54 -21.37
CA ALA A 102 -19.31 -5.97 -21.48
C ALA A 102 -19.91 -6.44 -22.81
N ALA A 103 -19.27 -7.44 -23.44
CA ALA A 103 -19.86 -8.10 -24.59
C ALA A 103 -21.16 -8.82 -24.16
N GLU A 104 -22.11 -8.99 -25.07
CA GLU A 104 -23.39 -9.67 -24.84
C GLU A 104 -23.24 -11.21 -24.83
N ASP A 105 -22.02 -11.72 -24.57
CA ASP A 105 -21.76 -13.14 -24.52
C ASP A 105 -22.09 -13.75 -23.14
N ALA A 106 -22.30 -15.05 -23.13
CA ALA A 106 -22.57 -15.78 -21.89
C ALA A 106 -21.30 -15.83 -21.03
N GLY A 107 -21.32 -15.15 -19.88
CA GLY A 107 -20.20 -15.15 -18.95
C GLY A 107 -20.46 -14.29 -17.71
N LYS A 108 -19.65 -14.51 -16.69
CA LYS A 108 -19.68 -13.72 -15.44
C LYS A 108 -18.62 -12.64 -15.50
N TYR A 109 -19.04 -11.39 -15.35
CA TYR A 109 -18.14 -10.23 -15.20
C TYR A 109 -18.12 -9.76 -13.76
N PHE A 110 -16.93 -9.46 -13.24
CA PHE A 110 -16.77 -8.82 -11.94
C PHE A 110 -15.50 -7.98 -11.90
N PHE A 111 -15.41 -7.07 -10.92
CA PHE A 111 -14.32 -6.15 -10.78
C PHE A 111 -13.52 -6.42 -9.51
N VAL A 112 -12.20 -6.46 -9.64
CA VAL A 112 -11.28 -6.72 -8.52
C VAL A 112 -10.38 -5.51 -8.33
N PRO A 113 -10.68 -4.66 -7.34
CA PRO A 113 -9.78 -3.59 -6.96
C PRO A 113 -8.50 -4.15 -6.31
N LYS A 114 -7.34 -3.77 -6.82
CA LYS A 114 -6.03 -4.19 -6.30
C LYS A 114 -5.22 -3.03 -5.75
N LEU A 115 -4.38 -3.30 -4.77
CA LEU A 115 -3.46 -2.37 -4.13
C LEU A 115 -2.37 -3.14 -3.38
N CYS A 116 -1.43 -2.45 -2.73
CA CYS A 116 -0.47 -3.09 -1.84
C CYS A 116 -1.18 -3.83 -0.70
N ASN A 117 -0.86 -5.10 -0.51
CA ASN A 117 -1.48 -5.97 0.49
C ASN A 117 -1.04 -5.69 1.93
N GLN A 118 -0.17 -4.70 2.17
CA GLN A 118 0.28 -4.31 3.52
C GLN A 118 0.69 -5.51 4.39
N CYS A 119 1.47 -6.41 3.82
CA CYS A 119 1.86 -7.70 4.40
C CYS A 119 2.48 -7.55 5.78
N ALA A 120 2.10 -8.41 6.73
CA ALA A 120 2.75 -8.50 8.05
C ALA A 120 4.17 -9.06 7.89
N ASP A 121 4.31 -10.16 7.11
CA ASP A 121 5.59 -10.78 6.75
C ASP A 121 6.01 -10.30 5.35
N SER A 122 6.43 -9.05 5.28
CA SER A 122 6.59 -8.29 4.05
C SER A 122 7.88 -8.66 3.31
N PRO A 123 7.86 -9.40 2.17
CA PRO A 123 9.09 -9.74 1.44
C PRO A 123 9.87 -8.51 0.98
N CYS A 124 9.16 -7.44 0.65
CA CYS A 124 9.78 -6.21 0.17
C CYS A 124 10.55 -5.43 1.26
N THR A 125 10.24 -5.64 2.56
CA THR A 125 11.04 -5.08 3.67
C THR A 125 12.28 -5.91 3.92
N GLN A 126 12.17 -7.23 3.79
CA GLN A 126 13.27 -8.17 4.03
C GLN A 126 14.42 -8.00 3.03
N VAL A 127 14.11 -7.68 1.77
CA VAL A 127 15.13 -7.52 0.72
C VAL A 127 15.72 -6.11 0.62
N CYS A 128 15.26 -5.16 1.43
CA CYS A 128 15.75 -3.79 1.34
C CYS A 128 17.14 -3.65 1.98
N PRO A 129 18.21 -3.41 1.20
CA PRO A 129 19.58 -3.43 1.74
C PRO A 129 19.88 -2.27 2.69
N VAL A 130 19.08 -1.20 2.62
CA VAL A 130 19.25 0.01 3.45
C VAL A 130 18.11 0.23 4.44
N GLY A 131 17.16 -0.71 4.56
CA GLY A 131 16.03 -0.57 5.46
C GLY A 131 15.02 0.53 5.10
N ALA A 132 15.14 1.14 3.89
CA ALA A 132 14.23 2.20 3.47
C ALA A 132 12.77 1.75 3.34
N THR A 133 12.52 0.47 3.09
CA THR A 133 11.17 -0.11 3.20
C THR A 133 11.04 -0.79 4.55
N PHE A 134 10.04 -0.40 5.33
CA PHE A 134 9.83 -0.87 6.70
C PHE A 134 8.33 -1.01 7.01
N VAL A 135 8.02 -1.65 8.13
CA VAL A 135 6.66 -1.75 8.69
C VAL A 135 6.57 -0.79 9.87
N SER A 136 5.59 0.11 9.85
CA SER A 136 5.32 1.00 10.98
C SER A 136 4.69 0.23 12.16
N PRO A 137 4.73 0.78 13.39
CA PRO A 137 4.15 0.12 14.56
C PRO A 137 2.66 -0.20 14.46
N ASP A 138 1.92 0.51 13.62
CA ASP A 138 0.51 0.27 13.30
C ASP A 138 0.29 -0.64 12.08
N GLY A 139 1.35 -1.31 11.63
CA GLY A 139 1.31 -2.35 10.62
C GLY A 139 1.31 -1.86 9.18
N VAL A 140 1.52 -0.58 8.91
CA VAL A 140 1.57 -0.08 7.53
C VAL A 140 2.97 -0.24 6.95
N VAL A 141 3.07 -0.86 5.78
CA VAL A 141 4.35 -0.96 5.06
C VAL A 141 4.62 0.38 4.37
N LEU A 142 5.72 1.01 4.70
CA LEU A 142 6.12 2.32 4.21
C LEU A 142 7.44 2.28 3.44
N VAL A 143 7.78 3.38 2.77
CA VAL A 143 9.09 3.61 2.14
C VAL A 143 9.58 4.98 2.57
N ASP A 144 10.74 5.02 3.21
CA ASP A 144 11.45 6.28 3.42
C ASP A 144 12.20 6.63 2.13
N GLN A 145 11.68 7.64 1.43
CA GLN A 145 12.21 8.06 0.14
C GLN A 145 13.62 8.66 0.25
N LYS A 146 14.01 9.18 1.43
CA LYS A 146 15.33 9.78 1.64
C LYS A 146 16.45 8.73 1.68
N TYR A 147 16.14 7.53 2.17
CA TYR A 147 17.10 6.42 2.25
C TYR A 147 17.00 5.46 1.07
N CYS A 148 15.95 5.57 0.24
CA CYS A 148 15.74 4.65 -0.86
C CYS A 148 16.77 4.84 -1.98
N LEU A 149 17.49 3.77 -2.32
CA LEU A 149 18.49 3.76 -3.41
C LEU A 149 17.90 3.55 -4.81
N GLY A 150 16.60 3.27 -4.93
CA GLY A 150 15.97 2.96 -6.22
C GLY A 150 16.41 1.63 -6.85
N CYS A 151 17.01 0.71 -6.08
CA CYS A 151 17.59 -0.54 -6.59
C CYS A 151 16.58 -1.56 -7.13
N ALA A 152 15.28 -1.33 -6.97
CA ALA A 152 14.16 -2.15 -7.44
C ALA A 152 14.05 -3.57 -6.84
N TYR A 153 14.87 -3.99 -5.86
CA TYR A 153 14.75 -5.31 -5.25
C TYR A 153 13.37 -5.54 -4.63
N CYS A 154 12.82 -4.54 -3.95
CA CYS A 154 11.49 -4.60 -3.38
C CYS A 154 10.36 -4.64 -4.44
N VAL A 155 10.60 -4.17 -5.66
CA VAL A 155 9.68 -4.30 -6.79
C VAL A 155 9.63 -5.76 -7.25
N GLN A 156 10.79 -6.39 -7.43
CA GLN A 156 10.91 -7.79 -7.83
C GLN A 156 10.40 -8.76 -6.76
N ALA A 157 10.64 -8.45 -5.48
CA ALA A 157 10.22 -9.30 -4.37
C ALA A 157 8.71 -9.25 -4.08
N CYS A 158 7.98 -8.29 -4.64
CA CYS A 158 6.55 -8.17 -4.39
C CYS A 158 5.74 -9.18 -5.23
N PRO A 159 5.11 -10.20 -4.64
CA PRO A 159 4.37 -11.20 -5.41
C PRO A 159 3.08 -10.66 -6.04
N TYR A 160 2.67 -9.46 -5.62
CA TYR A 160 1.42 -8.80 -6.06
C TYR A 160 1.64 -7.73 -7.14
N GLY A 161 2.89 -7.42 -7.51
CA GLY A 161 3.19 -6.37 -8.50
C GLY A 161 2.81 -4.95 -8.06
N CYS A 162 2.67 -4.69 -6.76
CA CYS A 162 2.14 -3.42 -6.24
C CYS A 162 3.18 -2.31 -6.08
N ARG A 163 4.38 -2.47 -6.64
CA ARG A 163 5.48 -1.53 -6.50
C ARG A 163 6.06 -1.13 -7.84
N TYR A 164 6.50 0.10 -7.92
CA TYR A 164 7.20 0.63 -9.08
C TYR A 164 8.33 1.57 -8.64
N ILE A 165 9.22 1.93 -9.56
CA ILE A 165 10.18 3.01 -9.35
C ILE A 165 9.57 4.29 -9.89
N HIS A 166 9.44 5.30 -9.03
CA HIS A 166 8.89 6.60 -9.40
C HIS A 166 9.76 7.22 -10.51
N PRO A 167 9.17 7.62 -11.66
CA PRO A 167 9.93 8.01 -12.85
C PRO A 167 10.80 9.25 -12.64
N GLU A 168 10.38 10.17 -11.80
CA GLU A 168 11.12 11.41 -11.49
C GLU A 168 12.00 11.25 -10.24
N LYS A 169 11.42 10.81 -9.12
CA LYS A 169 12.12 10.71 -7.82
C LYS A 169 13.15 9.58 -7.78
N LYS A 170 13.08 8.61 -8.73
CA LYS A 170 13.97 7.43 -8.83
C LYS A 170 14.00 6.56 -7.56
N VAL A 171 12.95 6.58 -6.77
CA VAL A 171 12.77 5.79 -5.54
C VAL A 171 11.60 4.82 -5.69
N ALA A 172 11.57 3.76 -4.87
CA ALA A 172 10.44 2.85 -4.86
C ALA A 172 9.18 3.54 -4.33
N ASP A 173 8.06 3.31 -5.00
CA ASP A 173 6.76 3.82 -4.60
C ASP A 173 5.68 2.72 -4.61
N LYS A 174 4.62 2.94 -3.84
CA LYS A 174 3.48 2.04 -3.65
C LYS A 174 2.38 2.66 -2.80
N CYS A 175 1.24 1.99 -2.68
CA CYS A 175 0.18 2.37 -1.74
C CYS A 175 0.69 2.38 -0.29
N THR A 176 0.48 3.49 0.41
CA THR A 176 0.83 3.72 1.82
C THR A 176 -0.39 3.71 2.75
N LEU A 177 -1.57 3.25 2.29
CA LEU A 177 -2.88 3.43 2.94
C LEU A 177 -3.17 4.91 3.26
N CYS A 178 -2.68 5.84 2.43
CA CYS A 178 -2.77 7.28 2.70
C CYS A 178 -2.35 7.62 4.13
N TYR A 179 -1.13 7.21 4.53
CA TYR A 179 -0.64 7.29 5.92
C TYR A 179 -0.81 8.68 6.52
N HIS A 180 -0.60 9.72 5.71
CA HIS A 180 -0.81 11.12 6.06
C HIS A 180 -2.28 11.48 6.40
N ARG A 181 -3.24 10.64 5.99
CA ARG A 181 -4.68 10.79 6.32
C ARG A 181 -5.06 9.96 7.53
N ILE A 182 -4.73 8.65 7.51
CA ILE A 182 -5.16 7.73 8.58
C ILE A 182 -4.59 8.11 9.94
N THR A 183 -3.36 8.64 9.99
CA THR A 183 -2.75 9.18 11.22
C THR A 183 -3.40 10.47 11.73
N LYS A 184 -4.29 11.07 10.95
CA LYS A 184 -5.13 12.22 11.33
C LYS A 184 -6.59 11.83 11.60
N GLY A 185 -6.89 10.52 11.66
CA GLY A 185 -8.25 10.02 11.89
C GLY A 185 -9.16 10.07 10.66
N LEU A 186 -8.60 10.32 9.46
CA LEU A 186 -9.34 10.30 8.20
C LEU A 186 -9.26 8.91 7.56
N THR A 187 -10.21 8.57 6.69
CA THR A 187 -10.11 7.36 5.87
C THR A 187 -9.20 7.58 4.66
N THR A 188 -8.85 6.50 3.93
CA THR A 188 -8.05 6.59 2.70
C THR A 188 -8.85 7.25 1.58
N ALA A 189 -8.19 7.99 0.68
CA ALA A 189 -8.85 8.65 -0.43
C ALA A 189 -9.66 7.69 -1.33
N CYS A 190 -9.15 6.47 -1.55
CA CYS A 190 -9.83 5.47 -2.35
C CYS A 190 -11.07 4.86 -1.66
N CYS A 191 -11.14 4.85 -0.32
CA CYS A 191 -12.35 4.48 0.42
C CYS A 191 -13.37 5.61 0.41
N GLU A 192 -12.93 6.84 0.66
CA GLU A 192 -13.78 8.03 0.67
C GLU A 192 -14.47 8.27 -0.68
N SER A 193 -13.77 8.05 -1.78
CA SER A 193 -14.29 8.23 -3.13
C SER A 193 -15.13 7.07 -3.65
N CYS A 194 -15.24 5.96 -2.91
CA CYS A 194 -15.97 4.78 -3.37
C CYS A 194 -17.47 4.94 -3.16
N PRO A 195 -18.29 5.09 -4.23
CA PRO A 195 -19.73 5.41 -4.09
C PRO A 195 -20.54 4.24 -3.54
N THR A 196 -20.04 3.01 -3.68
CA THR A 196 -20.74 1.80 -3.25
C THR A 196 -20.21 1.23 -1.92
N GLY A 197 -19.15 1.83 -1.36
CA GLY A 197 -18.50 1.31 -0.16
C GLY A 197 -17.81 -0.05 -0.38
N ALA A 198 -17.44 -0.37 -1.61
CA ALA A 198 -16.70 -1.60 -1.93
C ALA A 198 -15.31 -1.66 -1.29
N ARG A 199 -14.76 -0.53 -0.87
CA ARG A 199 -13.47 -0.44 -0.17
C ARG A 199 -13.68 0.13 1.22
N GLN A 200 -13.11 -0.51 2.24
CA GLN A 200 -13.21 -0.06 3.62
C GLN A 200 -11.85 -0.19 4.28
N LEU A 201 -11.37 0.92 4.86
CA LEU A 201 -10.22 0.89 5.76
C LEU A 201 -10.67 0.21 7.05
N VAL A 202 -9.87 -0.74 7.55
CA VAL A 202 -10.20 -1.52 8.74
C VAL A 202 -9.05 -1.49 9.74
N ASP A 203 -9.39 -1.48 11.02
CA ASP A 203 -8.44 -1.60 12.12
C ASP A 203 -8.58 -2.96 12.80
N LEU A 204 -7.71 -3.89 12.45
CA LEU A 204 -7.72 -5.27 12.94
C LEU A 204 -7.44 -5.38 14.44
N LYS A 205 -6.92 -4.34 15.07
CA LYS A 205 -6.64 -4.30 16.50
C LYS A 205 -7.77 -3.69 17.31
N ASN A 206 -8.67 -2.93 16.70
CA ASN A 206 -9.83 -2.36 17.33
C ASN A 206 -10.95 -3.40 17.44
N PRO A 207 -11.32 -3.89 18.65
CA PRO A 207 -12.37 -4.92 18.79
C PRO A 207 -13.76 -4.46 18.31
N SER A 208 -13.99 -3.14 18.27
CA SER A 208 -15.26 -2.55 17.83
C SER A 208 -15.31 -2.28 16.32
N ASP A 209 -14.24 -2.60 15.57
CA ASP A 209 -14.23 -2.42 14.12
C ASP A 209 -15.23 -3.40 13.47
N PRO A 210 -16.10 -2.93 12.56
CA PRO A 210 -17.07 -3.76 11.85
C PRO A 210 -16.47 -4.98 11.13
N ILE A 211 -15.17 -4.96 10.81
CA ILE A 211 -14.48 -6.07 10.18
C ILE A 211 -14.63 -7.37 10.95
N HIS A 212 -14.59 -7.33 12.28
CA HIS A 212 -14.67 -8.54 13.10
C HIS A 212 -16.04 -9.25 13.00
N ALA A 213 -17.12 -8.48 12.86
CA ALA A 213 -18.45 -9.04 12.60
C ALA A 213 -18.55 -9.54 11.16
N PHE A 214 -17.98 -8.80 10.21
CA PHE A 214 -17.96 -9.16 8.79
C PHE A 214 -17.23 -10.50 8.56
N LEU A 215 -16.04 -10.69 9.11
CA LEU A 215 -15.24 -11.91 8.99
C LEU A 215 -15.92 -13.16 9.57
N LYS A 216 -16.89 -13.00 10.47
CA LYS A 216 -17.67 -14.13 11.03
C LYS A 216 -18.81 -14.59 10.13
N THR A 217 -19.28 -13.74 9.24
CA THR A 217 -20.50 -13.96 8.45
C THR A 217 -20.26 -14.10 6.94
N HIS A 218 -19.07 -13.75 6.47
CA HIS A 218 -18.71 -13.75 5.05
C HIS A 218 -17.48 -14.60 4.78
N SER A 219 -17.42 -15.19 3.59
CA SER A 219 -16.24 -15.91 3.11
C SER A 219 -15.22 -14.92 2.57
N VAL A 220 -14.16 -14.70 3.33
CA VAL A 220 -13.14 -13.68 3.02
C VAL A 220 -11.82 -14.36 2.72
N HIS A 221 -11.17 -13.93 1.66
CA HIS A 221 -9.90 -14.47 1.18
C HIS A 221 -8.85 -13.36 1.04
N VAL A 222 -7.60 -13.78 0.89
CA VAL A 222 -6.49 -12.90 0.51
C VAL A 222 -5.96 -13.32 -0.86
N LEU A 223 -5.34 -12.40 -1.58
CA LEU A 223 -4.67 -12.73 -2.83
C LEU A 223 -3.44 -13.60 -2.56
N LYS A 224 -3.23 -14.62 -3.41
CA LYS A 224 -2.05 -15.51 -3.38
C LYS A 224 -1.71 -16.04 -1.97
N PRO A 225 -2.63 -16.72 -1.29
CA PRO A 225 -2.42 -17.20 0.08
C PRO A 225 -1.21 -18.13 0.21
N GLN A 226 -0.85 -18.85 -0.87
CA GLN A 226 0.33 -19.72 -0.94
C GLN A 226 1.67 -18.98 -0.73
N MET A 227 1.69 -17.66 -0.88
CA MET A 227 2.90 -16.85 -0.65
C MET A 227 3.17 -16.58 0.83
N ALA A 228 2.24 -16.90 1.73
CA ALA A 228 2.35 -16.81 3.18
C ALA A 228 2.88 -15.45 3.70
N THR A 229 2.53 -14.35 3.03
CA THR A 229 3.05 -12.99 3.36
C THR A 229 2.31 -12.30 4.49
N GLY A 230 1.29 -12.92 5.09
CA GLY A 230 0.44 -12.25 6.07
C GLY A 230 -0.29 -11.03 5.48
N ALA A 231 -0.88 -11.17 4.28
CA ALA A 231 -1.60 -10.10 3.61
C ALA A 231 -2.76 -9.55 4.47
N LYS A 232 -2.91 -8.23 4.51
CA LYS A 232 -3.96 -7.54 5.28
C LYS A 232 -4.98 -6.82 4.40
N VAL A 233 -5.09 -7.21 3.14
CA VAL A 233 -6.19 -6.84 2.26
C VAL A 233 -7.07 -8.07 2.09
N TYR A 234 -8.29 -7.96 2.57
CA TYR A 234 -9.28 -9.04 2.63
C TYR A 234 -10.31 -8.81 1.52
N TYR A 235 -10.62 -9.86 0.80
CA TYR A 235 -11.57 -9.82 -0.31
C TYR A 235 -12.78 -10.68 0.00
N ASN A 236 -13.96 -10.06 0.03
CA ASN A 236 -15.23 -10.78 0.10
C ASN A 236 -15.57 -11.36 -1.28
N GLU A 237 -16.01 -12.62 -1.29
CA GLU A 237 -16.41 -13.35 -2.51
C GLU A 237 -15.33 -13.34 -3.60
N LEU A 238 -14.06 -13.51 -3.21
CA LEU A 238 -12.97 -13.66 -4.16
C LEU A 238 -13.15 -14.95 -4.96
N ASP A 239 -13.32 -14.81 -6.25
CA ASP A 239 -13.40 -15.95 -7.16
C ASP A 239 -12.03 -16.64 -7.27
N GLY A 240 -12.03 -17.99 -7.32
CA GLY A 240 -10.80 -18.79 -7.44
C GLY A 240 -10.02 -18.57 -8.73
N SER A 241 -10.61 -17.91 -9.73
CA SER A 241 -9.95 -17.52 -10.98
C SER A 241 -9.04 -16.30 -10.81
N VAL A 242 -9.14 -15.54 -9.72
CA VAL A 242 -8.33 -14.33 -9.48
C VAL A 242 -6.91 -14.71 -9.07
N ARG A 243 -5.92 -14.15 -9.75
CA ARG A 243 -4.49 -14.46 -9.58
C ARG A 243 -3.67 -13.28 -9.08
#